data_893ccd6e24115772eb29fbeab8f41623
#
_entry.id   893ccd6e24115772eb29fbeab8f41623
#
_cell.length_a   1.000
_cell.length_b   1.000
_cell.length_c   1.000
_cell.angle_alpha   90.00
_cell.angle_beta   90.00
_cell.angle_gamma   90.00
#
_symmetry.space_group_name_H-M   'P 1'
#
loop_
_entity.id
_entity.type
_entity.pdbx_description
1 polymer ?
#
loop_
_entity_poly.entity_id
_entity_poly.type
_entity_poly.pdbx_seq_one_letter_code
_entity_poly.pdbx_strand_id
1 'polypeptide(L)'
;MKFYKIFIFTNILCCIIYAQFTEVYVKIDYSNVNESKQFIFENFDQEIQSYFINNYFFDEPDQLGLVLDINIIIENINYKGSEKIITAQILFSNKKDQHLFSKSFDFTYQKNQALYKSEIFHPLTSLLSYYAYLHIAHELDTYEYLGGNKYFMKAQNIASDGKASLYPKNWQTRLKKIRRDLENYTYRDIKYNFFMTYDILQTDETKIKEALNFYNIFYNLILEYEEYYGYSKPLTHFLNAYAMDVVTMAQHLQFNKIIEFLIIYDQSNKTIYQKYYQD
;
A
#
# COMPACT_ATOMS: atom_id res chain seq x y z
N MET A 1 -63.11 -27.18 -1.07
CA MET A 1 -61.83 -27.10 -1.83
C MET A 1 -61.03 -25.94 -1.31
N LYS A 2 -60.02 -26.18 -0.44
CA LYS A 2 -59.20 -25.12 0.15
C LYS A 2 -57.92 -25.01 -0.67
N PHE A 3 -57.72 -23.86 -1.32
CA PHE A 3 -56.45 -23.53 -2.00
C PHE A 3 -55.42 -23.08 -0.99
N TYR A 4 -54.36 -23.88 -0.77
CA TYR A 4 -53.17 -23.47 -0.07
C TYR A 4 -52.30 -22.64 -1.03
N LYS A 5 -52.11 -21.34 -0.73
CA LYS A 5 -51.11 -20.50 -1.36
C LYS A 5 -49.75 -20.85 -0.75
N ILE A 6 -48.91 -21.53 -1.47
CA ILE A 6 -47.52 -21.77 -1.11
C ILE A 6 -46.80 -20.44 -1.38
N PHE A 7 -46.38 -19.76 -0.30
CA PHE A 7 -45.52 -18.58 -0.35
C PHE A 7 -44.09 -19.08 -0.40
N ILE A 8 -43.51 -19.11 -1.60
CA ILE A 8 -42.08 -19.41 -1.78
C ILE A 8 -41.32 -18.15 -1.37
N PHE A 9 -40.75 -18.18 -0.17
CA PHE A 9 -39.82 -17.15 0.31
C PHE A 9 -38.46 -17.41 -0.35
N THR A 10 -38.19 -16.74 -1.45
CA THR A 10 -36.89 -16.76 -2.10
C THR A 10 -35.95 -15.93 -1.22
N ASN A 11 -35.19 -16.58 -0.34
CA ASN A 11 -34.06 -15.98 0.34
C ASN A 11 -33.02 -15.64 -0.74
N ILE A 12 -33.03 -14.40 -1.23
CA ILE A 12 -31.89 -13.85 -1.95
C ILE A 12 -30.79 -13.65 -0.92
N LEU A 13 -29.91 -14.65 -0.83
CA LEU A 13 -28.67 -14.55 -0.07
C LEU A 13 -27.82 -13.51 -0.84
N CYS A 14 -27.94 -12.24 -0.45
CA CYS A 14 -27.02 -11.21 -0.89
C CYS A 14 -25.65 -11.58 -0.32
N CYS A 15 -24.82 -12.28 -1.11
CA CYS A 15 -23.41 -12.40 -0.82
C CYS A 15 -22.84 -10.99 -0.90
N ILE A 16 -22.68 -10.34 0.26
CA ILE A 16 -21.93 -9.10 0.36
C ILE A 16 -20.49 -9.50 0.04
N ILE A 17 -20.07 -9.24 -1.18
CA ILE A 17 -18.67 -9.41 -1.60
C ILE A 17 -17.92 -8.24 -0.97
N TYR A 18 -17.21 -8.51 0.11
CA TYR A 18 -16.35 -7.52 0.75
C TYR A 18 -15.06 -7.39 -0.06
N ALA A 19 -14.97 -6.36 -0.86
CA ALA A 19 -13.73 -6.03 -1.55
C ALA A 19 -12.72 -5.45 -0.55
N GLN A 20 -11.55 -6.03 -0.46
CA GLN A 20 -10.45 -5.56 0.41
C GLN A 20 -9.85 -4.27 -0.11
N PHE A 21 -9.75 -4.15 -1.42
CA PHE A 21 -9.46 -2.91 -2.12
C PHE A 21 -10.79 -2.28 -2.54
N THR A 22 -11.21 -1.25 -1.80
CA THR A 22 -12.51 -0.58 -2.04
C THR A 22 -12.45 0.37 -3.23
N GLU A 23 -11.29 0.96 -3.47
CA GLU A 23 -11.07 1.88 -4.57
C GLU A 23 -9.76 1.52 -5.28
N VAL A 24 -9.86 1.16 -6.55
CA VAL A 24 -8.69 0.84 -7.38
C VAL A 24 -8.72 1.70 -8.64
N TYR A 25 -7.70 2.53 -8.78
CA TYR A 25 -7.49 3.38 -9.96
C TYR A 25 -6.30 2.86 -10.73
N VAL A 26 -6.46 2.63 -12.02
CA VAL A 26 -5.38 2.13 -12.89
C VAL A 26 -5.22 3.06 -14.07
N LYS A 27 -3.99 3.49 -14.31
CA LYS A 27 -3.60 4.28 -15.49
C LYS A 27 -2.47 3.58 -16.21
N ILE A 28 -2.65 3.37 -17.51
CA ILE A 28 -1.63 2.76 -18.37
C ILE A 28 -1.14 3.83 -19.36
N ASP A 29 0.16 4.08 -19.36
CA ASP A 29 0.84 4.88 -20.38
C ASP A 29 1.58 3.92 -21.33
N TYR A 30 1.15 3.87 -22.56
CA TYR A 30 1.76 3.10 -23.64
C TYR A 30 2.23 3.98 -24.80
N SER A 31 2.48 5.26 -24.55
CA SER A 31 2.96 6.24 -25.56
C SER A 31 4.28 5.82 -26.20
N ASN A 32 5.11 5.06 -25.50
CA ASN A 32 6.37 4.51 -26.02
C ASN A 32 6.18 3.29 -26.94
N VAL A 33 4.96 2.77 -27.07
CA VAL A 33 4.63 1.61 -27.90
C VAL A 33 4.17 2.07 -29.26
N ASN A 34 4.67 1.41 -30.32
CA ASN A 34 4.22 1.69 -31.68
C ASN A 34 2.68 1.57 -31.78
N GLU A 35 2.03 2.53 -32.42
CA GLU A 35 0.57 2.64 -32.55
C GLU A 35 -0.08 1.33 -33.03
N SER A 36 0.56 0.65 -34.00
CA SER A 36 0.08 -0.64 -34.51
C SER A 36 0.02 -1.78 -33.47
N LYS A 37 0.61 -1.58 -32.29
CA LYS A 37 0.65 -2.56 -31.18
C LYS A 37 -0.12 -2.09 -29.94
N GLN A 38 -0.59 -0.86 -29.87
CA GLN A 38 -1.27 -0.30 -28.71
C GLN A 38 -2.59 -0.99 -28.41
N PHE A 39 -3.26 -1.56 -29.44
CA PHE A 39 -4.49 -2.33 -29.27
C PHE A 39 -4.37 -3.52 -28.31
N ILE A 40 -3.14 -3.97 -28.00
CA ILE A 40 -2.87 -5.05 -27.05
C ILE A 40 -3.33 -4.66 -25.65
N PHE A 41 -3.22 -3.37 -25.30
CA PHE A 41 -3.52 -2.83 -23.97
C PHE A 41 -4.94 -2.28 -23.83
N GLU A 42 -5.78 -2.45 -24.85
CA GLU A 42 -7.19 -2.10 -24.73
C GLU A 42 -7.83 -2.92 -23.59
N ASN A 43 -8.47 -2.25 -22.63
CA ASN A 43 -9.05 -2.79 -21.39
C ASN A 43 -8.03 -3.37 -20.36
N PHE A 44 -6.73 -3.23 -20.57
CA PHE A 44 -5.73 -3.75 -19.63
C PHE A 44 -5.82 -3.09 -18.25
N ASP A 45 -6.17 -1.81 -18.18
CA ASP A 45 -6.48 -1.07 -16.95
C ASP A 45 -7.66 -1.70 -16.19
N GLN A 46 -8.75 -2.03 -16.89
CA GLN A 46 -9.93 -2.66 -16.31
C GLN A 46 -9.66 -4.09 -15.82
N GLU A 47 -8.81 -4.83 -16.53
CA GLU A 47 -8.40 -6.18 -16.13
C GLU A 47 -7.55 -6.15 -14.84
N ILE A 48 -6.62 -5.19 -14.73
CA ILE A 48 -5.84 -5.00 -13.51
C ILE A 48 -6.74 -4.51 -12.35
N GLN A 49 -7.64 -3.57 -12.60
CA GLN A 49 -8.61 -3.14 -11.59
C GLN A 49 -9.44 -4.32 -11.07
N SER A 50 -9.98 -5.13 -12.00
CA SER A 50 -10.76 -6.32 -11.68
C SER A 50 -9.94 -7.37 -10.91
N TYR A 51 -8.63 -7.46 -11.19
CA TYR A 51 -7.74 -8.35 -10.45
C TYR A 51 -7.70 -8.01 -8.96
N PHE A 52 -7.59 -6.74 -8.60
CA PHE A 52 -7.56 -6.34 -7.18
C PHE A 52 -8.93 -6.42 -6.51
N ILE A 53 -10.00 -6.09 -7.21
CA ILE A 53 -11.37 -6.10 -6.66
C ILE A 53 -11.88 -7.53 -6.45
N ASN A 54 -11.58 -8.45 -7.39
CA ASN A 54 -12.19 -9.79 -7.42
C ASN A 54 -11.34 -10.88 -6.74
N ASN A 55 -10.12 -10.57 -6.26
CA ASN A 55 -9.28 -11.53 -5.58
C ASN A 55 -9.14 -11.20 -4.09
N TYR A 56 -9.11 -12.25 -3.26
CA TYR A 56 -8.88 -12.12 -1.83
C TYR A 56 -7.38 -12.18 -1.53
N PHE A 57 -6.88 -11.15 -0.86
CA PHE A 57 -5.48 -11.05 -0.41
C PHE A 57 -5.35 -11.12 1.10
N PHE A 58 -6.39 -10.73 1.82
CA PHE A 58 -6.46 -10.66 3.27
C PHE A 58 -7.30 -11.82 3.80
N ASP A 59 -6.79 -12.56 4.78
CA ASP A 59 -7.41 -13.80 5.24
C ASP A 59 -8.43 -13.58 6.39
N GLU A 60 -8.59 -12.34 6.86
CA GLU A 60 -9.46 -11.99 7.98
C GLU A 60 -10.74 -11.30 7.50
N PRO A 61 -11.85 -11.42 8.27
CA PRO A 61 -13.15 -10.90 7.83
C PRO A 61 -13.26 -9.38 7.84
N ASP A 62 -12.31 -8.68 8.47
CA ASP A 62 -12.36 -7.23 8.61
C ASP A 62 -11.99 -6.52 7.30
N GLN A 63 -12.76 -5.47 7.00
CA GLN A 63 -12.53 -4.66 5.80
C GLN A 63 -11.44 -3.64 6.08
N LEU A 64 -10.32 -3.75 5.38
CA LEU A 64 -9.26 -2.73 5.46
C LEU A 64 -9.61 -1.46 4.69
N GLY A 65 -10.58 -1.51 3.76
CA GLY A 65 -10.99 -0.34 2.98
C GLY A 65 -9.86 0.30 2.16
N LEU A 66 -8.97 -0.53 1.59
CA LEU A 66 -7.74 -0.06 0.95
C LEU A 66 -8.02 0.70 -0.36
N VAL A 67 -7.36 1.85 -0.50
CA VAL A 67 -7.30 2.63 -1.74
C VAL A 67 -6.00 2.30 -2.48
N LEU A 68 -6.09 2.04 -3.78
CA LEU A 68 -4.93 1.70 -4.60
C LEU A 68 -4.94 2.51 -5.90
N ASP A 69 -3.89 3.30 -6.10
CA ASP A 69 -3.61 4.03 -7.33
C ASP A 69 -2.40 3.40 -8.03
N ILE A 70 -2.61 2.91 -9.23
CA ILE A 70 -1.62 2.15 -10.01
C ILE A 70 -1.33 2.90 -11.31
N ASN A 71 -0.06 3.29 -11.49
CA ASN A 71 0.41 3.89 -12.73
C ASN A 71 1.42 2.96 -13.40
N ILE A 72 1.13 2.50 -14.60
CA ILE A 72 2.00 1.61 -15.39
C ILE A 72 2.46 2.34 -16.64
N ILE A 73 3.77 2.34 -16.87
CA ILE A 73 4.37 2.87 -18.07
C ILE A 73 4.95 1.71 -18.87
N ILE A 74 4.37 1.42 -20.03
CA ILE A 74 4.89 0.41 -20.95
C ILE A 74 6.11 0.95 -21.66
N GLU A 75 7.27 0.33 -21.45
CA GLU A 75 8.54 0.78 -22.04
C GLU A 75 8.72 0.23 -23.45
N ASN A 76 8.50 -1.07 -23.62
CA ASN A 76 8.65 -1.72 -24.92
C ASN A 76 7.96 -3.10 -24.97
N ILE A 77 7.87 -3.63 -26.18
CA ILE A 77 7.41 -4.99 -26.48
C ILE A 77 8.49 -5.70 -27.31
N ASN A 78 9.07 -6.74 -26.73
CA ASN A 78 10.07 -7.59 -27.37
C ASN A 78 9.47 -8.97 -27.68
N TYR A 79 10.14 -9.70 -28.57
CA TYR A 79 9.77 -11.09 -28.92
C TYR A 79 10.94 -12.02 -28.57
N LYS A 80 10.63 -13.13 -27.90
CA LYS A 80 11.54 -14.23 -27.65
C LYS A 80 10.94 -15.50 -28.26
N GLY A 81 11.37 -15.79 -29.48
CA GLY A 81 10.66 -16.79 -30.30
C GLY A 81 9.23 -16.31 -30.62
N SER A 82 8.23 -17.11 -30.30
CA SER A 82 6.81 -16.77 -30.43
C SER A 82 6.24 -15.99 -29.23
N GLU A 83 6.99 -15.91 -28.14
CA GLU A 83 6.55 -15.27 -26.92
C GLU A 83 6.73 -13.76 -26.97
N LYS A 84 5.67 -13.03 -26.61
CA LYS A 84 5.67 -11.57 -26.49
C LYS A 84 6.00 -11.18 -25.06
N ILE A 85 7.13 -10.51 -24.87
CA ILE A 85 7.59 -10.02 -23.58
C ILE A 85 7.39 -8.51 -23.53
N ILE A 86 6.62 -8.05 -22.58
CA ILE A 86 6.34 -6.64 -22.30
C ILE A 86 7.24 -6.21 -21.14
N THR A 87 7.94 -5.09 -21.31
CA THR A 87 8.70 -4.43 -20.26
C THR A 87 7.99 -3.17 -19.83
N ALA A 88 7.80 -2.99 -18.51
CA ALA A 88 7.13 -1.81 -17.96
C ALA A 88 7.76 -1.35 -16.65
N GLN A 89 7.43 -0.10 -16.28
CA GLN A 89 7.57 0.43 -14.91
C GLN A 89 6.20 0.45 -14.26
N ILE A 90 6.16 0.39 -12.93
CA ILE A 90 4.90 0.48 -12.19
C ILE A 90 5.10 1.24 -10.88
N LEU A 91 4.14 2.08 -10.56
CA LEU A 91 4.01 2.78 -9.30
C LEU A 91 2.68 2.38 -8.66
N PHE A 92 2.73 1.92 -7.42
CA PHE A 92 1.57 1.73 -6.56
C PHE A 92 1.57 2.79 -5.47
N SER A 93 0.41 3.37 -5.18
CA SER A 93 0.24 4.38 -4.14
C SER A 93 -1.11 4.20 -3.42
N ASN A 94 -1.13 4.49 -2.10
CA ASN A 94 -2.38 4.65 -1.34
C ASN A 94 -2.89 6.10 -1.37
N LYS A 95 -2.34 6.96 -2.23
CA LYS A 95 -2.57 8.42 -2.33
C LYS A 95 -2.19 9.21 -1.07
N LYS A 96 -1.47 8.61 -0.12
CA LYS A 96 -0.95 9.24 1.10
C LYS A 96 0.56 9.00 1.23
N ASP A 97 0.96 8.14 2.14
CA ASP A 97 2.35 7.89 2.52
C ASP A 97 3.03 6.73 1.80
N GLN A 98 2.27 5.84 1.18
CA GLN A 98 2.82 4.65 0.52
C GLN A 98 3.04 4.90 -0.97
N HIS A 99 4.30 4.87 -1.38
CA HIS A 99 4.73 4.97 -2.77
C HIS A 99 5.68 3.82 -3.11
N LEU A 100 5.15 2.78 -3.75
CA LEU A 100 5.87 1.54 -4.07
C LEU A 100 6.21 1.52 -5.55
N PHE A 101 7.44 1.88 -5.90
CA PHE A 101 7.92 1.97 -7.26
C PHE A 101 8.72 0.74 -7.68
N SER A 102 8.46 0.24 -8.88
CA SER A 102 9.28 -0.75 -9.58
C SER A 102 9.80 -0.18 -10.90
N LYS A 103 11.10 -0.01 -10.95
CA LYS A 103 11.78 0.61 -12.11
C LYS A 103 11.58 -0.13 -13.42
N SER A 104 11.52 -1.46 -13.39
CA SER A 104 11.35 -2.27 -14.59
C SER A 104 10.98 -3.69 -14.21
N PHE A 105 10.07 -4.29 -14.97
CA PHE A 105 9.75 -5.70 -14.89
C PHE A 105 9.33 -6.22 -16.26
N ASP A 106 9.50 -7.51 -16.48
CA ASP A 106 9.12 -8.18 -17.71
C ASP A 106 7.95 -9.11 -17.44
N PHE A 107 6.94 -9.10 -18.32
CA PHE A 107 5.78 -9.97 -18.24
C PHE A 107 5.24 -10.34 -19.61
N THR A 108 4.42 -11.39 -19.64
CA THR A 108 3.62 -11.76 -20.79
C THR A 108 2.18 -11.36 -20.56
N TYR A 109 1.50 -10.94 -21.60
CA TYR A 109 0.10 -10.57 -21.55
C TYR A 109 -0.55 -10.80 -22.92
N GLN A 110 -1.78 -11.33 -22.90
CA GLN A 110 -2.64 -11.44 -24.06
C GLN A 110 -3.91 -10.64 -23.81
N LYS A 111 -4.32 -9.84 -24.80
CA LYS A 111 -5.52 -9.02 -24.72
C LYS A 111 -6.73 -9.86 -24.32
N ASN A 112 -7.55 -9.34 -23.41
CA ASN A 112 -8.75 -9.99 -22.85
C ASN A 112 -8.44 -11.29 -22.07
N GLN A 113 -7.21 -11.47 -21.59
CA GLN A 113 -6.88 -12.56 -20.70
C GLN A 113 -7.32 -12.20 -19.29
N ALA A 114 -8.26 -12.96 -18.72
CA ALA A 114 -8.65 -12.77 -17.33
C ALA A 114 -7.45 -13.01 -16.40
N LEU A 115 -7.20 -12.06 -15.50
CA LEU A 115 -6.12 -12.13 -14.53
C LEU A 115 -6.61 -12.77 -13.23
N TYR A 116 -5.99 -13.88 -12.83
CA TYR A 116 -6.33 -14.59 -11.60
C TYR A 116 -5.13 -14.66 -10.65
N LYS A 117 -5.40 -14.54 -9.36
CA LYS A 117 -4.43 -14.84 -8.32
C LYS A 117 -4.14 -16.35 -8.33
N SER A 118 -2.85 -16.72 -8.30
CA SER A 118 -2.40 -18.10 -8.35
C SER A 118 -1.23 -18.28 -7.39
N GLU A 119 -1.12 -19.48 -6.81
CA GLU A 119 0.05 -19.91 -6.06
C GLU A 119 1.24 -20.23 -6.99
N ILE A 120 0.96 -20.54 -8.26
CA ILE A 120 2.01 -20.74 -9.27
C ILE A 120 2.47 -19.37 -9.76
N PHE A 121 3.79 -19.17 -9.77
CA PHE A 121 4.38 -17.92 -10.23
C PHE A 121 3.99 -17.61 -11.69
N HIS A 122 3.40 -16.44 -11.88
CA HIS A 122 3.15 -15.84 -13.19
C HIS A 122 3.68 -14.40 -13.19
N PRO A 123 4.46 -13.97 -14.20
CA PRO A 123 5.24 -12.74 -14.12
C PRO A 123 4.40 -11.48 -13.85
N LEU A 124 3.19 -11.37 -14.39
CA LEU A 124 2.30 -10.22 -14.14
C LEU A 124 1.54 -10.38 -12.83
N THR A 125 0.74 -11.44 -12.67
CA THR A 125 -0.16 -11.56 -11.52
C THR A 125 0.59 -11.75 -10.19
N SER A 126 1.77 -12.40 -10.21
CA SER A 126 2.63 -12.46 -9.02
C SER A 126 3.20 -11.10 -8.65
N LEU A 127 3.51 -10.23 -9.63
CA LEU A 127 3.93 -8.86 -9.33
C LEU A 127 2.78 -8.05 -8.69
N LEU A 128 1.58 -8.17 -9.23
CA LEU A 128 0.40 -7.50 -8.67
C LEU A 128 0.13 -7.99 -7.24
N SER A 129 0.16 -9.32 -7.00
CA SER A 129 0.05 -9.91 -5.66
C SER A 129 1.14 -9.44 -4.71
N TYR A 130 2.39 -9.35 -5.15
CA TYR A 130 3.51 -8.84 -4.35
C TYR A 130 3.21 -7.44 -3.80
N TYR A 131 2.73 -6.53 -4.65
CA TYR A 131 2.39 -5.18 -4.23
C TYR A 131 1.10 -5.12 -3.40
N ALA A 132 0.10 -5.95 -3.70
CA ALA A 132 -1.09 -6.09 -2.85
C ALA A 132 -0.70 -6.45 -1.41
N TYR A 133 0.15 -7.45 -1.24
CA TYR A 133 0.62 -7.86 0.09
C TYR A 133 1.47 -6.81 0.78
N LEU A 134 2.29 -6.04 0.06
CA LEU A 134 3.01 -4.92 0.65
C LEU A 134 2.07 -3.82 1.16
N HIS A 135 1.04 -3.46 0.38
CA HIS A 135 0.05 -2.48 0.81
C HIS A 135 -0.68 -2.94 2.07
N ILE A 136 -1.16 -4.18 2.08
CA ILE A 136 -1.82 -4.78 3.25
C ILE A 136 -0.88 -4.81 4.45
N ALA A 137 0.37 -5.22 4.27
CA ALA A 137 1.34 -5.28 5.35
C ALA A 137 1.59 -3.91 5.99
N HIS A 138 1.79 -2.89 5.17
CA HIS A 138 1.99 -1.52 5.65
C HIS A 138 0.75 -0.94 6.33
N GLU A 139 -0.44 -1.32 5.89
CA GLU A 139 -1.69 -0.90 6.52
C GLU A 139 -1.88 -1.58 7.87
N LEU A 140 -1.67 -2.89 7.96
CA LEU A 140 -1.80 -3.63 9.22
C LEU A 140 -0.82 -3.17 10.30
N ASP A 141 0.36 -2.68 9.93
CA ASP A 141 1.29 -2.04 10.85
C ASP A 141 0.74 -0.76 11.50
N THR A 142 -0.36 -0.20 11.00
CA THR A 142 -1.02 0.96 11.60
C THR A 142 -2.05 0.59 12.67
N TYR A 143 -2.58 -0.65 12.62
CA TYR A 143 -3.59 -1.15 13.55
C TYR A 143 -2.99 -1.99 14.67
N GLU A 144 -1.94 -2.76 14.38
CA GLU A 144 -1.30 -3.67 15.33
C GLU A 144 0.22 -3.59 15.20
N TYR A 145 0.90 -3.61 16.34
CA TYR A 145 2.36 -3.61 16.36
C TYR A 145 2.93 -4.80 15.58
N LEU A 146 3.63 -4.52 14.49
CA LEU A 146 4.15 -5.50 13.53
C LEU A 146 3.08 -6.40 12.89
N GLY A 147 1.82 -5.97 12.84
CA GLY A 147 0.68 -6.71 12.28
C GLY A 147 0.87 -7.13 10.83
N GLY A 148 1.66 -6.37 10.06
CA GLY A 148 1.98 -6.67 8.67
C GLY A 148 2.89 -7.87 8.42
N ASN A 149 3.53 -8.48 9.44
CA ASN A 149 4.54 -9.51 9.26
C ASN A 149 4.12 -10.66 8.35
N LYS A 150 2.92 -11.20 8.53
CA LYS A 150 2.36 -12.29 7.71
C LYS A 150 2.37 -11.96 6.22
N TYR A 151 2.00 -10.73 5.88
CA TYR A 151 1.86 -10.28 4.48
C TYR A 151 3.20 -9.85 3.87
N PHE A 152 4.11 -9.29 4.66
CA PHE A 152 5.50 -9.14 4.24
C PHE A 152 6.14 -10.48 3.88
N MET A 153 5.88 -11.54 4.66
CA MET A 153 6.38 -12.89 4.36
C MET A 153 5.76 -13.46 3.07
N LYS A 154 4.45 -13.27 2.83
CA LYS A 154 3.81 -13.65 1.55
C LYS A 154 4.48 -12.94 0.37
N ALA A 155 4.70 -11.63 0.46
CA ALA A 155 5.40 -10.88 -0.57
C ALA A 155 6.87 -11.33 -0.74
N GLN A 156 7.56 -11.68 0.35
CA GLN A 156 8.93 -12.20 0.30
C GLN A 156 9.02 -13.54 -0.45
N ASN A 157 8.05 -14.43 -0.24
CA ASN A 157 7.98 -15.72 -0.95
C ASN A 157 7.80 -15.49 -2.45
N ILE A 158 6.85 -14.62 -2.85
CA ILE A 158 6.67 -14.25 -4.27
C ILE A 158 7.96 -13.67 -4.87
N ALA A 159 8.67 -12.82 -4.12
CA ALA A 159 9.92 -12.24 -4.61
C ALA A 159 11.02 -13.30 -4.77
N SER A 160 11.04 -14.32 -3.93
CA SER A 160 11.95 -15.46 -4.03
C SER A 160 11.65 -16.34 -5.25
N ASP A 161 10.37 -16.63 -5.51
CA ASP A 161 9.91 -17.36 -6.67
C ASP A 161 10.19 -16.60 -7.97
N GLY A 162 9.93 -15.29 -7.96
CA GLY A 162 10.24 -14.41 -9.07
C GLY A 162 11.72 -14.40 -9.43
N LYS A 163 12.59 -14.39 -8.43
CA LYS A 163 14.05 -14.49 -8.63
C LYS A 163 14.45 -15.81 -9.30
N ALA A 164 13.80 -16.93 -8.96
CA ALA A 164 14.06 -18.25 -9.50
C ALA A 164 13.37 -18.51 -10.85
N SER A 165 12.47 -17.63 -11.30
CA SER A 165 11.66 -17.79 -12.49
C SER A 165 12.41 -17.49 -13.79
N LEU A 166 11.74 -17.71 -14.93
CA LEU A 166 12.22 -17.30 -16.25
C LEU A 166 12.20 -15.78 -16.48
N TYR A 167 11.59 -15.02 -15.55
CA TYR A 167 11.43 -13.55 -15.56
C TYR A 167 12.09 -12.89 -14.34
N PRO A 168 13.41 -13.09 -14.09
CA PRO A 168 14.06 -12.72 -12.83
C PRO A 168 14.34 -11.22 -12.68
N LYS A 169 14.00 -10.41 -13.70
CA LYS A 169 14.33 -8.99 -13.75
C LYS A 169 13.83 -8.23 -12.53
N ASN A 170 14.74 -7.63 -11.80
CA ASN A 170 14.54 -6.85 -10.58
C ASN A 170 13.91 -7.57 -9.37
N TRP A 171 13.66 -8.88 -9.42
CA TRP A 171 13.14 -9.61 -8.27
C TRP A 171 14.15 -9.68 -7.10
N GLN A 172 15.45 -9.76 -7.40
CA GLN A 172 16.48 -9.66 -6.37
C GLN A 172 16.44 -8.31 -5.63
N THR A 173 16.14 -7.22 -6.35
CA THR A 173 16.01 -5.88 -5.75
C THR A 173 14.75 -5.80 -4.87
N ARG A 174 13.63 -6.38 -5.32
CA ARG A 174 12.38 -6.48 -4.53
C ARG A 174 12.60 -7.31 -3.26
N LEU A 175 13.33 -8.42 -3.36
CA LEU A 175 13.66 -9.27 -2.21
C LEU A 175 14.54 -8.54 -1.17
N LYS A 176 15.51 -7.73 -1.62
CA LYS A 176 16.31 -6.90 -0.72
C LYS A 176 15.47 -5.80 -0.07
N LYS A 177 14.58 -5.18 -0.84
CA LYS A 177 13.71 -4.13 -0.31
C LYS A 177 12.80 -4.66 0.78
N ILE A 178 12.10 -5.78 0.54
CA ILE A 178 11.16 -6.31 1.52
C ILE A 178 11.84 -6.78 2.81
N ARG A 179 13.07 -7.33 2.73
CA ARG A 179 13.85 -7.65 3.93
C ARG A 179 14.14 -6.41 4.76
N ARG A 180 14.55 -5.32 4.11
CA ARG A 180 14.78 -4.04 4.78
C ARG A 180 13.50 -3.49 5.42
N ASP A 181 12.36 -3.58 4.71
CA ASP A 181 11.08 -3.11 5.24
C ASP A 181 10.63 -3.96 6.45
N LEU A 182 10.86 -5.28 6.43
CA LEU A 182 10.64 -6.18 7.56
C LEU A 182 11.52 -5.87 8.77
N GLU A 183 12.80 -5.55 8.54
CA GLU A 183 13.80 -5.31 9.58
C GLU A 183 13.77 -3.88 10.13
N ASN A 184 13.03 -2.97 9.49
CA ASN A 184 12.91 -1.58 9.94
C ASN A 184 11.85 -1.44 11.03
N TYR A 185 12.08 -2.09 12.17
CA TYR A 185 11.15 -2.12 13.29
C TYR A 185 10.83 -0.73 13.83
N THR A 186 11.82 0.15 13.97
CA THR A 186 11.64 1.51 14.49
C THR A 186 10.69 2.32 13.59
N TYR A 187 10.83 2.27 12.26
CA TYR A 187 9.92 2.97 11.36
C TYR A 187 8.48 2.42 11.41
N ARG A 188 8.33 1.12 11.53
CA ARG A 188 7.01 0.46 11.67
C ARG A 188 6.35 0.85 12.99
N ASP A 189 7.15 0.94 14.06
CA ASP A 189 6.69 1.36 15.39
C ASP A 189 6.33 2.85 15.44
N ILE A 190 7.06 3.71 14.72
CA ILE A 190 6.68 5.12 14.51
C ILE A 190 5.26 5.20 13.93
N LYS A 191 4.97 4.46 12.87
CA LYS A 191 3.63 4.45 12.25
C LYS A 191 2.56 3.95 13.22
N TYR A 192 2.81 2.84 13.88
CA TYR A 192 1.88 2.28 14.86
C TYR A 192 1.51 3.29 15.96
N ASN A 193 2.49 3.88 16.60
CA ASN A 193 2.24 4.82 17.70
C ASN A 193 1.55 6.12 17.23
N PHE A 194 1.83 6.58 16.01
CA PHE A 194 1.11 7.68 15.41
C PHE A 194 -0.38 7.35 15.23
N PHE A 195 -0.70 6.21 14.61
CA PHE A 195 -2.09 5.85 14.34
C PHE A 195 -2.87 5.47 15.59
N MET A 196 -2.23 4.84 16.59
CA MET A 196 -2.84 4.61 17.90
C MET A 196 -3.21 5.93 18.60
N THR A 197 -2.33 6.93 18.53
CA THR A 197 -2.67 8.26 19.04
C THR A 197 -3.85 8.87 18.31
N TYR A 198 -3.82 8.82 16.97
CA TYR A 198 -4.86 9.37 16.11
C TYR A 198 -6.21 8.73 16.41
N ASP A 199 -6.28 7.41 16.44
CA ASP A 199 -7.51 6.65 16.70
C ASP A 199 -8.12 6.94 18.07
N ILE A 200 -7.30 6.95 19.14
CA ILE A 200 -7.76 7.28 20.49
C ILE A 200 -8.37 8.67 20.53
N LEU A 201 -7.73 9.67 19.93
CA LEU A 201 -8.24 11.04 19.92
C LEU A 201 -9.52 11.23 19.11
N GLN A 202 -9.76 10.36 18.12
CA GLN A 202 -11.00 10.38 17.33
C GLN A 202 -12.16 9.62 17.98
N THR A 203 -11.86 8.60 18.77
CA THR A 203 -12.89 7.66 19.27
C THR A 203 -13.25 7.88 20.74
N ASP A 204 -12.32 8.31 21.59
CA ASP A 204 -12.53 8.41 23.05
C ASP A 204 -11.66 9.50 23.70
N GLU A 205 -12.20 10.72 23.78
CA GLU A 205 -11.54 11.86 24.42
C GLU A 205 -11.22 11.64 25.92
N THR A 206 -11.83 10.65 26.57
CA THR A 206 -11.54 10.36 27.98
C THR A 206 -10.17 9.72 28.15
N LYS A 207 -9.61 9.14 27.10
CA LYS A 207 -8.31 8.47 27.07
C LYS A 207 -7.13 9.36 26.70
N ILE A 208 -7.24 10.67 26.90
CA ILE A 208 -6.18 11.63 26.53
C ILE A 208 -4.80 11.31 27.11
N LYS A 209 -4.72 10.71 28.30
CA LYS A 209 -3.45 10.28 28.89
C LYS A 209 -2.83 9.10 28.15
N GLU A 210 -3.65 8.18 27.65
CA GLU A 210 -3.21 7.05 26.84
C GLU A 210 -2.71 7.56 25.48
N ALA A 211 -3.47 8.43 24.82
CA ALA A 211 -3.05 9.10 23.60
C ALA A 211 -1.72 9.84 23.76
N LEU A 212 -1.56 10.59 24.86
CA LEU A 212 -0.30 11.30 25.16
C LEU A 212 0.88 10.33 25.34
N ASN A 213 0.66 9.14 25.93
CA ASN A 213 1.69 8.14 26.05
C ASN A 213 2.15 7.62 24.67
N PHE A 214 1.23 7.23 23.78
CA PHE A 214 1.55 6.81 22.41
C PHE A 214 2.24 7.93 21.63
N TYR A 215 1.78 9.16 21.76
CA TYR A 215 2.38 10.31 21.08
C TYR A 215 3.81 10.62 21.56
N ASN A 216 4.07 10.44 22.86
CA ASN A 216 5.42 10.60 23.42
C ASN A 216 6.36 9.47 22.91
N ILE A 217 5.86 8.23 22.79
CA ILE A 217 6.61 7.13 22.18
C ILE A 217 6.90 7.45 20.71
N PHE A 218 5.90 7.87 19.95
CA PHE A 218 6.05 8.31 18.56
C PHE A 218 7.16 9.36 18.39
N TYR A 219 7.18 10.40 19.23
CA TYR A 219 8.21 11.43 19.20
C TYR A 219 9.60 10.88 19.51
N ASN A 220 9.74 10.05 20.54
CA ASN A 220 11.04 9.49 20.93
C ASN A 220 11.59 8.55 19.84
N LEU A 221 10.72 7.76 19.20
CA LEU A 221 11.10 6.88 18.10
C LEU A 221 11.55 7.68 16.86
N ILE A 222 10.97 8.85 16.60
CA ILE A 222 11.44 9.73 15.52
C ILE A 222 12.85 10.23 15.82
N LEU A 223 13.13 10.64 17.06
CA LEU A 223 14.47 11.09 17.45
C LEU A 223 15.50 9.97 17.35
N GLU A 224 15.17 8.76 17.82
CA GLU A 224 16.02 7.57 17.69
C GLU A 224 16.29 7.23 16.23
N TYR A 225 15.24 7.28 15.40
CA TYR A 225 15.33 6.99 13.98
C TYR A 225 16.21 8.02 13.25
N GLU A 226 16.07 9.30 13.58
CA GLU A 226 16.89 10.38 13.02
C GLU A 226 18.36 10.25 13.47
N GLU A 227 18.62 9.95 14.73
CA GLU A 227 19.97 9.73 15.25
C GLU A 227 20.69 8.59 14.52
N TYR A 228 19.96 7.49 14.19
CA TYR A 228 20.54 6.33 13.56
C TYR A 228 20.68 6.45 12.04
N TYR A 229 19.65 6.98 11.36
CA TYR A 229 19.58 7.03 9.90
C TYR A 229 19.79 8.44 9.32
N GLY A 230 19.77 9.47 10.13
CA GLY A 230 19.75 10.87 9.69
C GLY A 230 18.48 11.20 8.88
N TYR A 231 18.62 12.09 7.91
CA TYR A 231 17.53 12.43 7.02
C TYR A 231 17.10 11.22 6.18
N SER A 232 15.90 10.74 6.40
CA SER A 232 15.35 9.52 5.79
C SER A 232 14.14 9.80 4.92
N LYS A 233 14.18 9.35 3.65
CA LYS A 233 13.04 9.50 2.72
C LYS A 233 11.74 8.85 3.23
N PRO A 234 11.72 7.61 3.76
CA PRO A 234 10.51 7.02 4.30
C PRO A 234 9.87 7.86 5.40
N LEU A 235 10.66 8.29 6.39
CA LEU A 235 10.16 9.12 7.49
C LEU A 235 9.68 10.49 6.98
N THR A 236 10.44 11.13 6.10
CA THR A 236 10.04 12.43 5.51
C THR A 236 8.74 12.32 4.71
N HIS A 237 8.57 11.28 3.90
CA HIS A 237 7.32 11.06 3.15
C HIS A 237 6.14 10.85 4.09
N PHE A 238 6.33 10.09 5.17
CA PHE A 238 5.31 9.88 6.18
C PHE A 238 4.92 11.20 6.88
N LEU A 239 5.91 11.94 7.38
CA LEU A 239 5.66 13.23 8.04
C LEU A 239 5.03 14.25 7.10
N ASN A 240 5.41 14.29 5.82
CA ASN A 240 4.76 15.14 4.81
C ASN A 240 3.29 14.79 4.60
N ALA A 241 2.97 13.50 4.53
CA ALA A 241 1.61 13.03 4.29
C ALA A 241 0.66 13.37 5.46
N TYR A 242 1.20 13.41 6.69
CA TYR A 242 0.44 13.58 7.92
C TYR A 242 0.82 14.85 8.70
N ALA A 243 1.44 15.85 8.05
CA ALA A 243 1.93 17.05 8.72
C ALA A 243 0.87 17.77 9.55
N MET A 244 -0.34 17.92 9.00
CA MET A 244 -1.46 18.56 9.71
C MET A 244 -1.96 17.70 10.87
N ASP A 245 -2.02 16.39 10.70
CA ASP A 245 -2.48 15.48 11.77
C ASP A 245 -1.47 15.50 12.94
N VAL A 246 -0.17 15.45 12.65
CA VAL A 246 0.89 15.58 13.68
C VAL A 246 0.72 16.85 14.49
N VAL A 247 0.53 18.00 13.82
CA VAL A 247 0.40 19.29 14.51
C VAL A 247 -0.88 19.36 15.31
N THR A 248 -2.00 18.92 14.74
CA THR A 248 -3.31 18.92 15.41
C THR A 248 -3.28 18.07 16.67
N MET A 249 -2.66 16.88 16.61
CA MET A 249 -2.46 16.03 17.79
C MET A 249 -1.53 16.69 18.81
N ALA A 250 -0.44 17.33 18.35
CA ALA A 250 0.48 18.03 19.25
C ALA A 250 -0.20 19.14 20.05
N GLN A 251 -1.06 19.94 19.40
CA GLN A 251 -1.83 20.99 20.07
C GLN A 251 -2.85 20.41 21.04
N HIS A 252 -3.62 19.40 20.62
CA HIS A 252 -4.63 18.75 21.47
C HIS A 252 -3.99 18.16 22.73
N LEU A 253 -2.80 17.55 22.59
CA LEU A 253 -2.04 16.95 23.68
C LEU A 253 -1.11 17.93 24.43
N GLN A 254 -1.03 19.20 24.03
CA GLN A 254 -0.11 20.20 24.54
C GLN A 254 1.36 19.75 24.48
N PHE A 255 1.75 19.09 23.37
CA PHE A 255 3.06 18.47 23.17
C PHE A 255 3.91 19.23 22.14
N ASN A 256 4.34 20.45 22.46
CA ASN A 256 5.02 21.34 21.50
C ASN A 256 6.41 20.90 21.07
N LYS A 257 7.09 20.01 21.83
CA LYS A 257 8.46 19.53 21.52
C LYS A 257 8.60 18.95 20.11
N ILE A 258 7.57 18.25 19.61
CA ILE A 258 7.60 17.67 18.29
C ILE A 258 7.54 18.76 17.20
N ILE A 259 6.83 19.85 17.44
CA ILE A 259 6.73 20.96 16.48
C ILE A 259 8.09 21.65 16.32
N GLU A 260 8.82 21.87 17.42
CA GLU A 260 10.18 22.41 17.41
C GLU A 260 11.12 21.54 16.55
N PHE A 261 11.08 20.24 16.76
CA PHE A 261 11.86 19.28 15.97
C PHE A 261 11.49 19.33 14.48
N LEU A 262 10.20 19.32 14.14
CA LEU A 262 9.72 19.30 12.76
C LEU A 262 10.02 20.58 11.99
N ILE A 263 10.07 21.74 12.63
CA ILE A 263 10.52 23.01 12.03
C ILE A 263 11.94 22.87 11.45
N ILE A 264 12.78 22.04 12.05
CA ILE A 264 14.17 21.81 11.61
C ILE A 264 14.23 20.62 10.62
N TYR A 265 13.57 19.53 10.94
CA TYR A 265 13.67 18.27 10.20
C TYR A 265 12.90 18.28 8.88
N ASP A 266 11.65 18.75 8.89
CA ASP A 266 10.78 18.77 7.71
C ASP A 266 10.62 20.18 7.14
N GLN A 267 11.62 20.62 6.39
CA GLN A 267 11.66 21.94 5.76
C GLN A 267 10.52 22.18 4.76
N SER A 268 9.95 21.10 4.19
CA SER A 268 8.86 21.19 3.21
C SER A 268 7.58 21.77 3.82
N ASN A 269 7.32 21.45 5.10
CA ASN A 269 6.13 21.87 5.85
C ASN A 269 6.44 22.89 6.94
N LYS A 270 7.63 23.48 6.94
CA LYS A 270 8.08 24.43 7.97
C LYS A 270 7.07 25.55 8.27
N THR A 271 6.44 26.10 7.24
CA THR A 271 5.43 27.17 7.40
C THR A 271 4.18 26.70 8.15
N ILE A 272 3.79 25.44 7.97
CA ILE A 272 2.71 24.81 8.73
C ILE A 272 3.12 24.74 10.19
N TYR A 273 4.26 24.16 10.49
CA TYR A 273 4.73 23.97 11.86
C TYR A 273 4.92 25.31 12.60
N GLN A 274 5.51 26.32 11.96
CA GLN A 274 5.69 27.65 12.53
C GLN A 274 4.39 28.34 12.89
N LYS A 275 3.34 28.21 12.09
CA LYS A 275 2.02 28.77 12.36
C LYS A 275 1.44 28.22 13.67
N TYR A 276 1.58 26.91 13.89
CA TYR A 276 1.02 26.24 15.06
C TYR A 276 1.92 26.23 16.28
N TYR A 277 3.15 26.67 16.15
CA TYR A 277 4.09 26.83 17.29
C TYR A 277 3.88 28.17 18.05
N GLN A 278 3.27 29.14 17.39
CA GLN A 278 3.08 30.49 17.94
C GLN A 278 1.77 30.69 18.72
N ASP A 279 0.85 29.76 18.58
CA ASP A 279 -0.45 29.74 19.24
C ASP A 279 -0.43 28.79 20.46
#